data_6ea00bfbba5c89d988abefc22e6a38f1
#
_entry.id   6ea00bfbba5c89d988abefc22e6a38f1
#
_cell.length_a   1.000
_cell.length_b   1.000
_cell.length_c   1.000
_cell.angle_alpha   90.00
_cell.angle_beta   90.00
_cell.angle_gamma   90.00
#
_symmetry.space_group_name_H-M   'P 1'
#
loop_
_entity.id
_entity.type
_entity.pdbx_description
1 polymer ?
#
loop_
_entity_poly.entity_id
_entity_poly.type
_entity_poly.pdbx_seq_one_letter_code
_entity_poly.pdbx_strand_id
1 'polypeptide(L)'
;MTETNSLLLPRRNENPGFGSGSIFFVGNAMVVIRYAGFTILTDPNFLHAGDHVHLGYGLTSTRTTDPAVEIEDLPPLDFVLLSHLHGDHFDRVAERRLNKAIQVISTRHATSYLGKIGFTRTLSRPGSGSR
;
A
#
# COMPACT_ATOMS: atom_id res chain seq x y z
N MET A 1 13.70 0.88 26.34
CA MET A 1 13.62 2.08 25.47
C MET A 1 12.76 1.77 24.25
N THR A 2 11.83 2.64 23.95
CA THR A 2 10.91 2.45 22.86
C THR A 2 11.41 3.17 21.62
N GLU A 3 11.59 2.46 20.54
CA GLU A 3 11.82 3.10 19.25
C GLU A 3 10.54 3.74 18.76
N THR A 4 10.64 4.96 18.24
CA THR A 4 9.53 5.66 17.66
C THR A 4 9.81 5.93 16.19
N ASN A 5 8.98 5.39 15.34
CA ASN A 5 8.99 5.72 13.92
C ASN A 5 7.99 6.83 13.68
N SER A 6 8.38 7.82 12.91
CA SER A 6 7.54 8.97 12.61
C SER A 6 7.19 9.01 11.13
N LEU A 7 5.93 9.26 10.85
CA LEU A 7 5.43 9.48 9.50
C LEU A 7 5.05 10.93 9.38
N LEU A 8 5.76 11.67 8.52
CA LEU A 8 5.48 13.07 8.26
C LEU A 8 4.63 13.19 7.00
N LEU A 9 3.45 13.74 7.15
CA LEU A 9 2.52 13.91 6.05
C LEU A 9 2.29 15.40 5.79
N PRO A 10 2.16 15.80 4.52
CA PRO A 10 1.84 17.18 4.22
C PRO A 10 0.48 17.57 4.76
N ARG A 11 0.37 18.78 5.28
CA ARG A 11 -0.90 19.28 5.75
C ARG A 11 -1.77 19.63 4.55
N ARG A 12 -3.00 19.15 4.55
CA ARG A 12 -3.97 19.48 3.51
C ARG A 12 -4.84 20.64 3.96
N ASN A 13 -5.14 21.51 3.01
CA ASN A 13 -6.06 22.62 3.27
C ASN A 13 -7.53 22.18 3.27
N GLU A 14 -7.79 21.02 2.70
CA GLU A 14 -9.15 20.49 2.65
C GLU A 14 -9.54 19.88 3.99
N ASN A 15 -10.70 20.25 4.46
CA ASN A 15 -11.28 19.64 5.64
C ASN A 15 -12.44 18.75 5.18
N PRO A 16 -12.21 17.46 5.02
CA PRO A 16 -13.25 16.56 4.50
C PRO A 16 -14.34 16.25 5.51
N GLY A 17 -14.32 16.88 6.66
CA GLY A 17 -15.28 16.59 7.72
C GLY A 17 -14.88 15.35 8.51
N PHE A 18 -14.50 15.54 9.74
CA PHE A 18 -14.03 14.44 10.58
C PHE A 18 -15.15 13.52 11.07
N GLY A 19 -16.40 13.88 10.79
CA GLY A 19 -17.54 13.09 11.23
C GLY A 19 -17.81 11.84 10.40
N SER A 20 -17.15 11.68 9.27
CA SER A 20 -17.37 10.51 8.41
C SER A 20 -16.08 10.07 7.77
N GLY A 21 -15.83 8.78 7.84
CA GLY A 21 -14.78 8.13 7.08
C GLY A 21 -15.41 7.33 5.96
N SER A 22 -14.60 6.85 5.04
CA SER A 22 -15.07 5.95 4.00
C SER A 22 -14.03 4.89 3.71
N ILE A 23 -14.51 3.72 3.32
CA ILE A 23 -13.68 2.61 2.87
C ILE A 23 -14.20 2.20 1.52
N PHE A 24 -13.32 2.22 0.52
CA PHE A 24 -13.64 1.80 -0.84
C PHE A 24 -12.85 0.54 -1.15
N PHE A 25 -13.55 -0.57 -1.36
CA PHE A 25 -12.92 -1.84 -1.69
C PHE A 25 -12.52 -1.86 -3.16
N VAL A 26 -11.23 -2.01 -3.43
CA VAL A 26 -10.71 -2.04 -4.80
C VAL A 26 -10.58 -3.46 -5.31
N GLY A 27 -10.11 -4.37 -4.49
CA GLY A 27 -9.99 -5.79 -4.85
C GLY A 27 -8.92 -6.51 -4.05
N ASN A 28 -9.13 -7.78 -3.82
CA ASN A 28 -8.29 -8.62 -2.98
C ASN A 28 -8.14 -8.00 -1.58
N ALA A 29 -6.91 -7.67 -1.18
CA ALA A 29 -6.67 -7.02 0.10
C ALA A 29 -6.57 -5.49 -0.01
N MET A 30 -6.82 -4.95 -1.21
CA MET A 30 -6.63 -3.52 -1.46
C MET A 30 -7.91 -2.73 -1.18
N VAL A 31 -7.79 -1.76 -0.29
CA VAL A 31 -8.86 -0.79 -0.03
C VAL A 31 -8.28 0.62 0.01
N VAL A 32 -9.11 1.59 -0.32
CA VAL A 32 -8.80 3.00 -0.10
C VAL A 32 -9.58 3.45 1.13
N ILE A 33 -8.86 3.93 2.12
CA ILE A 33 -9.45 4.42 3.38
C ILE A 33 -9.31 5.93 3.40
N ARG A 34 -10.41 6.62 3.64
CA ARG A 34 -10.40 8.07 3.87
C ARG A 34 -10.88 8.33 5.28
N TYR A 35 -9.98 8.87 6.09
CA TYR A 35 -10.29 9.12 7.49
C TYR A 35 -9.46 10.27 8.02
N ALA A 36 -10.08 11.14 8.79
CA ALA A 36 -9.41 12.27 9.47
C ALA A 36 -8.59 13.15 8.50
N GLY A 37 -9.04 13.28 7.26
CA GLY A 37 -8.35 14.08 6.25
C GLY A 37 -7.26 13.35 5.50
N PHE A 38 -7.01 12.08 5.80
CA PHE A 38 -5.99 11.29 5.13
C PHE A 38 -6.61 10.30 4.15
N THR A 39 -5.89 10.03 3.07
CA THR A 39 -6.25 8.99 2.10
C THR A 39 -5.15 7.94 2.12
N ILE A 40 -5.51 6.71 2.46
CA ILE A 40 -4.59 5.61 2.70
C ILE A 40 -4.95 4.47 1.76
N LEU A 41 -3.94 3.91 1.10
CA LEU A 41 -4.11 2.72 0.27
C LEU A 41 -3.50 1.52 0.99
N THR A 42 -4.23 0.41 1.06
CA THR A 42 -3.71 -0.82 1.64
C THR A 42 -3.37 -1.82 0.54
N ASP A 43 -2.28 -2.54 0.73
CA ASP A 43 -1.87 -3.70 -0.08
C ASP A 43 -2.16 -3.55 -1.58
N PRO A 44 -1.47 -2.63 -2.29
CA PRO A 44 -1.76 -2.32 -3.70
C PRO A 44 -1.55 -3.53 -4.61
N ASN A 45 -2.59 -3.92 -5.33
CA ASN A 45 -2.52 -5.03 -6.26
C ASN A 45 -3.45 -4.73 -7.45
N PHE A 46 -2.85 -4.34 -8.58
CA PHE A 46 -3.57 -3.83 -9.74
C PHE A 46 -3.57 -4.78 -10.94
N LEU A 47 -3.21 -6.03 -10.76
CA LEU A 47 -3.31 -7.03 -11.82
C LEU A 47 -4.77 -7.24 -12.21
N HIS A 48 -4.99 -7.54 -13.49
CA HIS A 48 -6.33 -7.78 -14.01
C HIS A 48 -6.70 -9.26 -13.96
N ALA A 49 -7.97 -9.55 -14.19
CA ALA A 49 -8.45 -10.92 -14.30
C ALA A 49 -7.65 -11.66 -15.38
N GLY A 50 -7.24 -12.87 -15.07
CA GLY A 50 -6.40 -13.67 -15.96
C GLY A 50 -4.90 -13.50 -15.74
N ASP A 51 -4.46 -12.44 -15.07
CA ASP A 51 -3.05 -12.26 -14.75
C ASP A 51 -2.60 -13.22 -13.65
N HIS A 52 -1.36 -13.67 -13.74
CA HIS A 52 -0.78 -14.54 -12.71
C HIS A 52 -0.30 -13.72 -11.51
N VAL A 53 -0.67 -14.19 -10.33
CA VAL A 53 -0.29 -13.60 -9.06
C VAL A 53 0.73 -14.51 -8.38
N HIS A 54 1.86 -13.96 -7.97
CA HIS A 54 2.89 -14.70 -7.25
C HIS A 54 2.60 -14.68 -5.76
N LEU A 55 2.42 -15.85 -5.17
CA LEU A 55 2.05 -15.99 -3.76
C LEU A 55 3.23 -16.28 -2.83
N GLY A 56 4.44 -16.36 -3.39
CA GLY A 56 5.63 -16.76 -2.66
C GLY A 56 5.85 -18.26 -2.72
N TYR A 57 7.04 -18.71 -2.33
CA TYR A 57 7.43 -20.13 -2.32
C TYR A 57 7.25 -20.85 -3.67
N GLY A 58 7.37 -20.11 -4.78
CA GLY A 58 7.17 -20.67 -6.12
C GLY A 58 5.71 -20.92 -6.50
N LEU A 59 4.77 -20.56 -5.64
CA LEU A 59 3.35 -20.73 -5.91
C LEU A 59 2.80 -19.53 -6.68
N THR A 60 1.89 -19.83 -7.62
CA THR A 60 1.18 -18.79 -8.37
C THR A 60 -0.31 -19.08 -8.38
N SER A 61 -1.09 -18.05 -8.58
CA SER A 61 -2.53 -18.15 -8.77
C SER A 61 -2.92 -17.22 -9.91
N THR A 62 -4.12 -17.39 -10.39
CA THR A 62 -4.66 -16.50 -11.42
C THR A 62 -5.70 -15.59 -10.78
N ARG A 63 -5.59 -14.30 -11.03
CA ARG A 63 -6.56 -13.34 -10.53
C ARG A 63 -7.89 -13.55 -11.26
N THR A 64 -9.00 -13.52 -10.52
CA THR A 64 -10.33 -13.80 -11.06
C THR A 64 -11.15 -12.55 -11.33
N THR A 65 -10.76 -11.41 -10.78
CA THR A 65 -11.49 -10.14 -10.95
C THR A 65 -10.54 -9.01 -11.27
N ASP A 66 -11.04 -8.01 -11.98
CA ASP A 66 -10.30 -6.76 -12.18
C ASP A 66 -10.37 -5.90 -10.92
N PRO A 67 -9.40 -5.01 -10.68
CA PRO A 67 -9.55 -4.03 -9.62
C PRO A 67 -10.68 -3.06 -9.97
N ALA A 68 -11.37 -2.57 -8.94
CA ALA A 68 -12.50 -1.65 -9.15
C ALA A 68 -12.07 -0.32 -9.75
N VAL A 69 -10.83 0.09 -9.55
CA VAL A 69 -10.23 1.26 -10.18
C VAL A 69 -8.81 0.94 -10.61
N GLU A 70 -8.33 1.62 -11.62
CA GLU A 70 -6.95 1.53 -12.04
C GLU A 70 -6.08 2.48 -11.22
N ILE A 71 -4.77 2.27 -11.28
CA ILE A 71 -3.84 3.09 -10.50
C ILE A 71 -3.92 4.57 -10.88
N GLU A 72 -4.20 4.87 -12.14
CA GLU A 72 -4.33 6.24 -12.63
C GLU A 72 -5.56 6.95 -12.07
N ASP A 73 -6.56 6.20 -11.65
CA ASP A 73 -7.83 6.74 -11.16
C ASP A 73 -7.85 6.91 -9.65
N LEU A 74 -6.76 6.57 -8.97
CA LEU A 74 -6.65 6.75 -7.53
C LEU A 74 -6.62 8.22 -7.16
N PRO A 75 -7.26 8.59 -6.04
CA PRO A 75 -7.08 9.94 -5.49
C PRO A 75 -5.63 10.11 -5.00
N PRO A 76 -5.19 11.34 -4.76
CA PRO A 76 -3.88 11.55 -4.14
C PRO A 76 -3.79 10.79 -2.81
N LEU A 77 -2.71 10.04 -2.64
CA LEU A 77 -2.51 9.20 -1.47
C LEU A 77 -1.57 9.87 -0.48
N ASP A 78 -1.87 9.75 0.80
CA ASP A 78 -1.00 10.24 1.85
C ASP A 78 0.06 9.20 2.21
N PHE A 79 -0.33 7.93 2.32
CA PHE A 79 0.61 6.85 2.50
C PHE A 79 -0.04 5.51 2.14
N VAL A 80 0.80 4.48 2.09
CA VAL A 80 0.40 3.11 1.81
C VAL A 80 0.70 2.26 3.03
N LEU A 81 -0.25 1.41 3.40
CA LEU A 81 -0.03 0.36 4.39
C LEU A 81 0.10 -0.97 3.66
N LEU A 82 1.24 -1.62 3.81
CA LEU A 82 1.53 -2.89 3.15
C LEU A 82 1.78 -3.96 4.19
N SER A 83 0.99 -5.03 4.17
CA SER A 83 1.13 -6.09 5.14
C SER A 83 2.33 -6.99 4.85
N HIS A 84 2.55 -7.33 3.58
CA HIS A 84 3.69 -8.13 3.14
C HIS A 84 3.82 -8.08 1.61
N LEU A 85 4.88 -8.69 1.07
CA LEU A 85 5.26 -8.54 -0.34
C LEU A 85 4.67 -9.56 -1.32
N HIS A 86 3.83 -10.49 -0.86
CA HIS A 86 3.23 -11.46 -1.77
C HIS A 86 2.40 -10.75 -2.85
N GLY A 87 2.34 -11.32 -4.05
CA GLY A 87 1.74 -10.65 -5.21
C GLY A 87 0.25 -10.36 -5.10
N ASP A 88 -0.45 -11.01 -4.18
CA ASP A 88 -1.85 -10.70 -3.88
C ASP A 88 -2.01 -9.50 -2.94
N HIS A 89 -0.89 -8.97 -2.43
CA HIS A 89 -0.85 -7.78 -1.57
C HIS A 89 -0.02 -6.64 -2.15
N PHE A 90 0.99 -6.96 -2.97
CA PHE A 90 1.80 -5.94 -3.65
C PHE A 90 2.30 -6.55 -4.96
N ASP A 91 1.65 -6.20 -6.05
CA ASP A 91 1.94 -6.81 -7.33
C ASP A 91 2.90 -5.97 -8.19
N ARG A 92 3.26 -6.53 -9.34
CA ARG A 92 4.22 -5.89 -10.25
C ARG A 92 3.69 -4.57 -10.85
N VAL A 93 2.38 -4.40 -10.96
CA VAL A 93 1.80 -3.15 -11.44
C VAL A 93 2.02 -2.06 -10.39
N ALA A 94 1.73 -2.36 -9.11
CA ALA A 94 2.00 -1.43 -8.02
C ALA A 94 3.48 -1.09 -7.95
N GLU A 95 4.36 -2.09 -8.06
CA GLU A 95 5.80 -1.88 -8.02
C GLU A 95 6.28 -0.92 -9.10
N ARG A 96 5.77 -1.04 -10.30
CA ARG A 96 6.21 -0.24 -11.44
C ARG A 96 5.55 1.12 -11.51
N ARG A 97 4.27 1.22 -11.17
CA ARG A 97 3.45 2.38 -11.50
C ARG A 97 3.08 3.24 -10.32
N LEU A 98 3.22 2.73 -9.10
CA LEU A 98 2.95 3.53 -7.92
C LEU A 98 4.03 4.61 -7.78
N ASN A 99 3.63 5.81 -7.39
CA ASN A 99 4.58 6.91 -7.20
C ASN A 99 5.61 6.54 -6.11
N LYS A 100 6.88 6.52 -6.47
CA LYS A 100 7.96 6.11 -5.56
C LYS A 100 8.18 7.08 -4.40
N ALA A 101 7.65 8.29 -4.49
CA ALA A 101 7.73 9.26 -3.41
C ALA A 101 6.70 9.03 -2.30
N ILE A 102 5.71 8.17 -2.52
CA ILE A 102 4.71 7.86 -1.51
C ILE A 102 5.37 7.10 -0.36
N GLN A 103 5.06 7.50 0.87
CA GLN A 103 5.56 6.80 2.04
C GLN A 103 4.82 5.49 2.22
N VAL A 104 5.56 4.43 2.53
CA VAL A 104 5.01 3.09 2.75
C VAL A 104 5.32 2.66 4.17
N ILE A 105 4.30 2.21 4.88
CA ILE A 105 4.45 1.61 6.20
C ILE A 105 4.28 0.11 6.04
N SER A 106 5.27 -0.66 6.45
CA SER A 106 5.25 -2.10 6.26
C SER A 106 6.16 -2.81 7.26
N THR A 107 6.39 -4.09 7.03
CA THR A 107 7.36 -4.87 7.81
C THR A 107 8.78 -4.45 7.45
N ARG A 108 9.72 -4.77 8.32
CA ARG A 108 11.15 -4.49 8.06
C ARG A 108 11.63 -5.14 6.76
N HIS A 109 11.23 -6.38 6.54
CA HIS A 109 11.61 -7.09 5.31
C HIS A 109 11.09 -6.37 4.07
N ALA A 110 9.83 -5.98 4.07
CA ALA A 110 9.22 -5.29 2.94
C ALA A 110 9.86 -3.92 2.69
N THR A 111 10.09 -3.14 3.74
CA THR A 111 10.69 -1.82 3.58
C THR A 111 12.11 -1.89 3.06
N SER A 112 12.87 -2.93 3.43
CA SER A 112 14.20 -3.16 2.90
C SER A 112 14.16 -3.40 1.39
N TYR A 113 13.25 -4.26 0.93
CA TYR A 113 13.06 -4.51 -0.49
C TYR A 113 12.61 -3.25 -1.24
N LEU A 114 11.62 -2.55 -0.69
CA LEU A 114 11.06 -1.36 -1.33
C LEU A 114 12.11 -0.27 -1.51
N GLY A 115 12.99 -0.10 -0.54
CA GLY A 115 14.10 0.84 -0.66
C GLY A 115 15.02 0.49 -1.82
N LYS A 116 15.27 -0.79 -2.07
CA LYS A 116 16.13 -1.24 -3.17
C LYS A 116 15.53 -0.98 -4.54
N ILE A 117 14.21 -0.96 -4.65
CA ILE A 117 13.52 -0.72 -5.93
C ILE A 117 13.08 0.73 -6.11
N GLY A 118 13.54 1.62 -5.24
CA GLY A 118 13.40 3.05 -5.44
C GLY A 118 12.33 3.75 -4.61
N PHE A 119 11.58 3.04 -3.78
CA PHE A 119 10.64 3.70 -2.87
C PHE A 119 11.41 4.42 -1.77
N THR A 120 11.07 5.66 -1.53
CA THR A 120 11.70 6.49 -0.52
C THR A 120 10.79 6.61 0.70
N ARG A 121 11.42 6.91 1.85
CA ARG A 121 10.68 7.18 3.09
C ARG A 121 9.76 6.04 3.52
N THR A 122 10.19 4.80 3.30
CA THR A 122 9.46 3.65 3.83
C THR A 122 9.73 3.50 5.31
N LEU A 123 8.69 3.10 6.05
CA LEU A 123 8.78 2.93 7.50
C LEU A 123 8.43 1.51 7.88
N SER A 124 9.17 0.95 8.82
CA SER A 124 8.86 -0.35 9.41
C SER A 124 7.91 -0.19 10.58
N ARG A 125 7.02 -1.16 10.77
CA ARG A 125 6.17 -1.18 11.95
C ARG A 125 7.02 -1.36 13.20
N PRO A 126 6.74 -0.63 14.28
CA PRO A 126 7.43 -0.85 15.56
C PRO A 126 7.27 -2.31 16.01
N GLY A 127 8.36 -2.90 16.47
CA GLY A 127 8.37 -4.27 16.96
C GLY A 127 8.27 -5.37 15.91
N SER A 128 8.15 -5.03 14.63
CA SER A 128 8.02 -6.03 13.58
C SER A 128 9.38 -6.63 13.21
N GLY A 129 9.51 -7.95 13.32
CA GLY A 129 10.62 -8.69 12.75
C GLY A 129 12.01 -8.28 13.19
N SER A 130 12.14 -7.70 14.33
CA SER A 130 13.43 -7.20 14.80
C SER A 130 14.30 -8.26 15.44
N ARG A 131 13.90 -9.48 15.44
CA ARG A 131 14.65 -10.55 16.11
C ARG A 131 15.30 -11.49 15.14
#